data_c304da4ad86f51b2cf46cd65f4f0671a
#
_entry.id   c304da4ad86f51b2cf46cd65f4f0671a
#
_cell.length_a   1.000
_cell.length_b   1.000
_cell.length_c   1.000
_cell.angle_alpha   90.00
_cell.angle_beta   90.00
_cell.angle_gamma   90.00
#
_symmetry.space_group_name_H-M   'P 1'
#
loop_
_entity.id
_entity.type
_entity.pdbx_description
1 polymer ?
#
loop_
_entity_poly.entity_id
_entity_poly.type
_entity_poly.pdbx_seq_one_letter_code
_entity_poly.pdbx_strand_id
1 'polypeptide(L)'
;MVSYNSKFLAATVQAEPVWLDADATIDKSIGIIEEAAQKGASLIAFPEVFIPGYPYWAWLGDPKYSLSFTSRYHENSLELGDDRMRRLQLAARRNKIALVMGYSEREAGSRYLSQVFIDERGEIVANRRKLKPTHVERTIYGEGNGTDFLTHDFAFGRVGGLNCWEHFQPLSKFMMYSLGEQVHVASWPAMSPLQPDVFQLSIEANATVTRSYAIEGQTFVLCSTQVIGPSAIETFCLNDEQRALLPQGGGWARIYGPDGSELAKPLAEDAEGILYAEIDLEQILLAKAGADPVGHYSRPDVLSVQFDPRNHTPVHRIGIDGRLDVNTRSRVENFRLRQAAEQERQASKRLGTKLFEQSLLAEEPVPAK
;
A
#
# COMPACT_ATOMS: atom_id res chain seq x y z
N MET A 1 23.26 1.83 9.16
CA MET A 1 23.31 0.74 10.17
C MET A 1 21.87 0.47 10.58
N VAL A 2 21.40 -0.77 10.45
CA VAL A 2 20.08 -1.18 10.95
C VAL A 2 20.17 -1.19 12.48
N SER A 3 19.37 -0.38 13.17
CA SER A 3 19.28 -0.42 14.63
C SER A 3 18.34 -1.57 15.02
N TYR A 4 18.84 -2.51 15.81
CA TYR A 4 18.01 -3.59 16.36
C TYR A 4 17.53 -3.30 17.79
N ASN A 5 17.89 -2.16 18.37
CA ASN A 5 17.56 -1.78 19.74
C ASN A 5 16.36 -0.83 19.82
N SER A 6 15.42 -0.95 18.89
CA SER A 6 14.23 -0.11 18.86
C SER A 6 13.02 -0.88 19.32
N LYS A 7 12.35 -0.36 20.35
CA LYS A 7 11.03 -0.83 20.80
C LYS A 7 9.97 0.22 20.50
N PHE A 8 8.85 -0.21 19.96
CA PHE A 8 7.75 0.68 19.66
C PHE A 8 6.42 -0.08 19.63
N LEU A 9 5.32 0.63 19.80
CA LEU A 9 3.98 0.08 19.65
C LEU A 9 3.56 0.15 18.19
N ALA A 10 3.15 -0.97 17.61
CA ALA A 10 2.56 -1.06 16.28
C ALA A 10 1.07 -1.41 16.36
N ALA A 11 0.34 -0.95 15.36
CA ALA A 11 -1.09 -1.18 15.22
C ALA A 11 -1.43 -1.78 13.86
N THR A 12 -2.45 -2.65 13.81
CA THR A 12 -3.00 -3.18 12.56
C THR A 12 -4.53 -3.15 12.58
N VAL A 13 -5.12 -2.80 11.46
CA VAL A 13 -6.55 -2.51 11.34
C VAL A 13 -7.32 -3.72 10.83
N GLN A 14 -8.46 -3.99 11.47
CA GLN A 14 -9.53 -4.84 10.97
C GLN A 14 -10.79 -3.98 10.85
N ALA A 15 -11.19 -3.64 9.62
CA ALA A 15 -12.33 -2.74 9.44
C ALA A 15 -13.00 -2.88 8.08
N GLU A 16 -14.29 -2.56 8.02
CA GLU A 16 -15.03 -2.35 6.78
C GLU A 16 -14.74 -0.93 6.25
N PRO A 17 -14.40 -0.73 4.96
CA PRO A 17 -14.36 0.61 4.38
C PRO A 17 -15.77 1.18 4.18
N VAL A 18 -15.89 2.45 3.84
CA VAL A 18 -17.14 2.96 3.27
C VAL A 18 -17.09 2.70 1.76
N TRP A 19 -17.84 1.70 1.32
CA TRP A 19 -17.73 1.15 -0.04
C TRP A 19 -18.00 2.18 -1.13
N LEU A 20 -17.06 2.28 -2.08
CA LEU A 20 -17.15 3.18 -3.23
C LEU A 20 -17.29 4.67 -2.86
N ASP A 21 -16.80 5.03 -1.66
CA ASP A 21 -16.75 6.40 -1.17
C ASP A 21 -15.37 6.66 -0.52
N ALA A 22 -14.48 7.27 -1.29
CA ALA A 22 -13.12 7.54 -0.83
C ALA A 22 -13.09 8.59 0.28
N ASP A 23 -13.92 9.63 0.20
CA ASP A 23 -13.93 10.69 1.20
C ASP A 23 -14.42 10.21 2.55
N ALA A 24 -15.50 9.44 2.60
CA ALA A 24 -16.00 8.84 3.82
C ALA A 24 -15.04 7.79 4.39
N THR A 25 -14.37 6.98 3.53
CA THR A 25 -13.36 6.03 3.98
C THR A 25 -12.14 6.73 4.57
N ILE A 26 -11.71 7.86 3.99
CA ILE A 26 -10.62 8.68 4.52
C ILE A 26 -11.00 9.28 5.87
N ASP A 27 -12.23 9.79 6.03
CA ASP A 27 -12.70 10.30 7.33
C ASP A 27 -12.67 9.21 8.41
N LYS A 28 -13.15 8.02 8.08
CA LYS A 28 -13.04 6.84 8.95
C LYS A 28 -11.59 6.51 9.27
N SER A 29 -10.71 6.50 8.26
CA SER A 29 -9.28 6.21 8.44
C SER A 29 -8.61 7.22 9.36
N ILE A 30 -8.95 8.51 9.26
CA ILE A 30 -8.42 9.56 10.14
C ILE A 30 -8.81 9.28 11.60
N GLY A 31 -10.06 8.91 11.88
CA GLY A 31 -10.49 8.54 13.22
C GLY A 31 -9.71 7.33 13.78
N ILE A 32 -9.47 6.31 12.95
CA ILE A 32 -8.67 5.13 13.30
C ILE A 32 -7.21 5.51 13.58
N ILE A 33 -6.62 6.40 12.77
CA ILE A 33 -5.25 6.92 12.95
C ILE A 33 -5.14 7.68 14.28
N GLU A 34 -6.12 8.53 14.59
CA GLU A 34 -6.18 9.29 15.83
C GLU A 34 -6.28 8.38 17.06
N GLU A 35 -7.13 7.35 17.01
CA GLU A 35 -7.26 6.34 18.07
C GLU A 35 -5.93 5.59 18.29
N ALA A 36 -5.29 5.12 17.22
CA ALA A 36 -4.02 4.41 17.32
C ALA A 36 -2.90 5.28 17.92
N ALA A 37 -2.83 6.54 17.51
CA ALA A 37 -1.86 7.49 18.05
C ALA A 37 -2.11 7.81 19.52
N GLN A 38 -3.37 7.94 19.95
CA GLN A 38 -3.73 8.12 21.38
C GLN A 38 -3.30 6.94 22.24
N LYS A 39 -3.24 5.72 21.66
CA LYS A 39 -2.70 4.53 22.34
C LYS A 39 -1.16 4.48 22.32
N GLY A 40 -0.50 5.41 21.64
CA GLY A 40 0.96 5.49 21.55
C GLY A 40 1.58 4.68 20.40
N ALA A 41 0.79 4.26 19.42
CA ALA A 41 1.33 3.56 18.26
C ALA A 41 2.22 4.47 17.42
N SER A 42 3.38 3.95 16.99
CA SER A 42 4.31 4.63 16.07
C SER A 42 4.06 4.27 14.61
N LEU A 43 3.44 3.12 14.35
CA LEU A 43 3.09 2.61 13.03
C LEU A 43 1.68 2.03 13.06
N ILE A 44 0.90 2.33 12.02
CA ILE A 44 -0.40 1.69 11.77
C ILE A 44 -0.49 1.15 10.35
N ALA A 45 -0.97 -0.10 10.22
CA ALA A 45 -1.17 -0.79 8.95
C ALA A 45 -2.66 -0.90 8.60
N PHE A 46 -3.00 -0.59 7.35
CA PHE A 46 -4.35 -0.68 6.80
C PHE A 46 -4.49 -1.81 5.77
N PRO A 47 -5.73 -2.32 5.56
CA PRO A 47 -6.01 -3.38 4.61
C PRO A 47 -5.66 -3.06 3.14
N GLU A 48 -5.59 -4.10 2.30
CA GLU A 48 -5.47 -3.97 0.84
C GLU A 48 -6.66 -3.18 0.28
N VAL A 49 -6.38 -2.18 -0.55
CA VAL A 49 -7.40 -1.33 -1.18
C VAL A 49 -8.49 -0.88 -0.19
N PHE A 50 -8.08 -0.48 1.01
CA PHE A 50 -9.03 0.05 1.99
C PHE A 50 -9.77 1.27 1.45
N ILE A 51 -9.11 2.06 0.61
CA ILE A 51 -9.72 3.19 -0.09
C ILE A 51 -9.81 2.87 -1.59
N PRO A 52 -11.01 2.82 -2.16
CA PRO A 52 -12.37 2.97 -1.62
C PRO A 52 -13.05 1.61 -1.31
N GLY A 53 -12.32 0.61 -0.93
CA GLY A 53 -12.76 -0.76 -0.70
C GLY A 53 -12.36 -1.71 -1.81
N TYR A 54 -12.16 -2.99 -1.46
CA TYR A 54 -11.81 -4.04 -2.41
C TYR A 54 -12.97 -4.29 -3.40
N PRO A 55 -12.70 -4.48 -4.69
CA PRO A 55 -13.74 -4.56 -5.72
C PRO A 55 -14.44 -5.93 -5.77
N TYR A 56 -15.22 -6.28 -4.73
CA TYR A 56 -15.90 -7.58 -4.64
C TYR A 56 -16.84 -7.86 -5.80
N TRP A 57 -17.40 -6.85 -6.43
CA TRP A 57 -18.27 -7.02 -7.61
C TRP A 57 -17.62 -7.80 -8.74
N ALA A 58 -16.30 -7.78 -8.87
CA ALA A 58 -15.60 -8.54 -9.92
C ALA A 58 -15.73 -10.06 -9.76
N TRP A 59 -16.11 -10.54 -8.56
CA TRP A 59 -16.35 -11.93 -8.25
C TRP A 59 -17.83 -12.35 -8.38
N LEU A 60 -18.76 -11.37 -8.46
CA LEU A 60 -20.17 -11.59 -8.20
C LEU A 60 -21.03 -11.64 -9.47
N GLY A 61 -20.47 -11.37 -10.65
CA GLY A 61 -21.29 -11.31 -11.85
C GLY A 61 -20.51 -11.29 -13.16
N ASP A 62 -21.26 -11.13 -14.23
CA ASP A 62 -20.74 -11.06 -15.58
C ASP A 62 -19.99 -9.73 -15.85
N PRO A 63 -19.32 -9.58 -17.00
CA PRO A 63 -18.63 -8.35 -17.35
C PRO A 63 -19.54 -7.11 -17.38
N LYS A 64 -20.80 -7.24 -17.76
CA LYS A 64 -21.75 -6.11 -17.81
C LYS A 64 -22.05 -5.61 -16.39
N TYR A 65 -22.26 -6.53 -15.46
CA TYR A 65 -22.43 -6.19 -14.04
C TYR A 65 -21.17 -5.49 -13.50
N SER A 66 -19.99 -6.06 -13.73
CA SER A 66 -18.72 -5.49 -13.27
C SER A 66 -18.44 -4.10 -13.85
N LEU A 67 -18.74 -3.88 -15.14
CA LEU A 67 -18.55 -2.58 -15.79
C LEU A 67 -19.46 -1.48 -15.20
N SER A 68 -20.60 -1.81 -14.59
CA SER A 68 -21.47 -0.83 -13.95
C SER A 68 -20.82 -0.06 -12.79
N PHE A 69 -19.79 -0.64 -12.15
CA PHE A 69 -19.05 -0.02 -11.06
C PHE A 69 -17.85 0.82 -11.53
N THR A 70 -17.44 0.68 -12.79
CA THR A 70 -16.15 1.20 -13.28
C THR A 70 -15.98 2.70 -13.07
N SER A 71 -16.95 3.52 -13.45
CA SER A 71 -16.84 4.99 -13.33
C SER A 71 -16.77 5.41 -11.87
N ARG A 72 -17.71 4.94 -11.03
CA ARG A 72 -17.73 5.27 -9.60
C ARG A 72 -16.45 4.84 -8.90
N TYR A 73 -15.93 3.66 -9.23
CA TYR A 73 -14.69 3.17 -8.65
C TYR A 73 -13.48 4.00 -9.08
N HIS A 74 -13.43 4.40 -10.35
CA HIS A 74 -12.35 5.26 -10.87
C HIS A 74 -12.34 6.64 -10.21
N GLU A 75 -13.52 7.25 -10.05
CA GLU A 75 -13.68 8.55 -9.37
C GLU A 75 -13.26 8.51 -7.90
N ASN A 76 -13.42 7.36 -7.25
CA ASN A 76 -13.05 7.12 -5.86
C ASN A 76 -11.65 6.50 -5.69
N SER A 77 -10.90 6.26 -6.77
CA SER A 77 -9.49 5.91 -6.72
C SER A 77 -8.63 7.17 -6.58
N LEU A 78 -7.55 7.10 -5.79
CA LEU A 78 -6.71 8.26 -5.46
C LEU A 78 -5.53 8.37 -6.42
N GLU A 79 -5.14 9.59 -6.73
CA GLU A 79 -3.83 9.88 -7.34
C GLU A 79 -2.78 10.13 -6.25
N LEU A 80 -1.55 9.70 -6.51
CA LEU A 80 -0.46 9.97 -5.60
C LEU A 80 -0.25 11.49 -5.45
N GLY A 81 -0.53 12.02 -4.23
CA GLY A 81 -0.39 13.43 -3.91
C GLY A 81 -1.58 14.33 -4.25
N ASP A 82 -2.76 13.75 -4.55
CA ASP A 82 -4.01 14.51 -4.65
C ASP A 82 -4.48 15.06 -3.27
N ASP A 83 -5.54 15.85 -3.26
CA ASP A 83 -6.04 16.46 -2.02
C ASP A 83 -6.56 15.42 -1.01
N ARG A 84 -7.08 14.29 -1.48
CA ARG A 84 -7.51 13.17 -0.65
C ARG A 84 -6.31 12.51 0.04
N MET A 85 -5.22 12.27 -0.70
CA MET A 85 -3.97 11.75 -0.15
C MET A 85 -3.36 12.72 0.87
N ARG A 86 -3.43 14.04 0.63
CA ARG A 86 -2.98 15.05 1.59
C ARG A 86 -3.70 15.02 2.92
N ARG A 87 -4.97 14.61 2.96
CA ARG A 87 -5.72 14.46 4.23
C ARG A 87 -5.09 13.37 5.11
N LEU A 88 -4.69 12.24 4.51
CA LEU A 88 -3.96 11.18 5.21
C LEU A 88 -2.57 11.65 5.67
N GLN A 89 -1.84 12.39 4.82
CA GLN A 89 -0.55 12.98 5.19
C GLN A 89 -0.67 13.94 6.38
N LEU A 90 -1.71 14.78 6.39
CA LEU A 90 -1.98 15.69 7.50
C LEU A 90 -2.37 14.94 8.78
N ALA A 91 -3.13 13.84 8.68
CA ALA A 91 -3.46 13.00 9.83
C ALA A 91 -2.22 12.35 10.42
N ALA A 92 -1.35 11.76 9.59
CA ALA A 92 -0.06 11.20 10.01
C ALA A 92 0.80 12.24 10.75
N ARG A 93 0.94 13.43 10.17
CA ARG A 93 1.74 14.53 10.74
C ARG A 93 1.19 15.05 12.06
N ARG A 94 -0.14 15.27 12.15
CA ARG A 94 -0.79 15.81 13.37
C ARG A 94 -0.67 14.83 14.52
N ASN A 95 -0.77 13.56 14.23
CA ASN A 95 -0.73 12.49 15.22
C ASN A 95 0.67 11.90 15.43
N LYS A 96 1.67 12.34 14.65
CA LYS A 96 3.07 11.85 14.72
C LYS A 96 3.15 10.32 14.64
N ILE A 97 2.39 9.73 13.74
CA ILE A 97 2.32 8.29 13.51
C ILE A 97 2.61 7.99 12.04
N ALA A 98 3.45 7.00 11.79
CA ALA A 98 3.65 6.47 10.45
C ALA A 98 2.49 5.55 10.05
N LEU A 99 2.15 5.50 8.77
CA LEU A 99 1.10 4.61 8.28
C LEU A 99 1.47 3.95 6.96
N VAL A 100 0.94 2.75 6.77
CA VAL A 100 0.92 2.06 5.47
C VAL A 100 -0.55 1.85 5.09
N MET A 101 -0.97 2.50 3.99
CA MET A 101 -2.36 2.50 3.54
C MET A 101 -2.50 1.76 2.22
N GLY A 102 -3.35 0.72 2.21
CA GLY A 102 -3.78 0.08 0.96
C GLY A 102 -4.85 0.91 0.25
N TYR A 103 -4.68 1.16 -1.05
CA TYR A 103 -5.61 1.98 -1.81
C TYR A 103 -5.64 1.62 -3.29
N SER A 104 -6.74 1.96 -3.96
CA SER A 104 -6.83 1.96 -5.42
C SER A 104 -6.12 3.20 -5.95
N GLU A 105 -4.93 3.02 -6.52
CA GLU A 105 -4.18 4.10 -7.15
C GLU A 105 -4.72 4.34 -8.56
N ARG A 106 -4.94 5.60 -8.90
CA ARG A 106 -5.26 6.03 -10.25
C ARG A 106 -4.06 6.77 -10.85
N GLU A 107 -3.65 6.37 -12.05
CA GLU A 107 -2.71 7.11 -12.86
C GLU A 107 -3.27 7.23 -14.29
N ALA A 108 -3.65 8.45 -14.68
CA ALA A 108 -4.39 8.70 -15.91
C ALA A 108 -5.69 7.85 -15.98
N GLY A 109 -5.86 7.02 -17.00
CA GLY A 109 -7.02 6.13 -17.16
C GLY A 109 -6.86 4.75 -16.50
N SER A 110 -5.69 4.45 -15.94
CA SER A 110 -5.39 3.14 -15.35
C SER A 110 -5.53 3.15 -13.82
N ARG A 111 -5.78 1.98 -13.26
CA ARG A 111 -5.83 1.75 -11.81
C ARG A 111 -4.83 0.67 -11.39
N TYR A 112 -4.35 0.75 -10.14
CA TYR A 112 -3.39 -0.18 -9.57
C TYR A 112 -3.74 -0.46 -8.11
N LEU A 113 -3.46 -1.68 -7.66
CA LEU A 113 -3.49 -2.04 -6.25
C LEU A 113 -2.21 -1.53 -5.59
N SER A 114 -2.33 -0.57 -4.69
CA SER A 114 -1.15 0.11 -4.15
C SER A 114 -1.14 0.16 -2.62
N GLN A 115 0.08 0.24 -2.08
CA GLN A 115 0.35 0.60 -0.70
C GLN A 115 1.17 1.89 -0.69
N VAL A 116 0.68 2.93 -0.02
CA VAL A 116 1.45 4.15 0.24
C VAL A 116 1.98 4.12 1.66
N PHE A 117 3.24 4.53 1.83
CA PHE A 117 3.92 4.64 3.11
C PHE A 117 4.08 6.14 3.42
N ILE A 118 3.53 6.57 4.53
CA ILE A 118 3.58 7.96 4.98
C ILE A 118 4.27 7.99 6.35
N ASP A 119 5.28 8.84 6.50
CA ASP A 119 6.02 8.95 7.75
C ASP A 119 5.29 9.84 8.79
N GLU A 120 5.81 9.90 10.00
CA GLU A 120 5.30 10.69 11.12
C GLU A 120 5.35 12.22 10.88
N ARG A 121 6.02 12.65 9.81
CA ARG A 121 6.04 14.05 9.37
C ARG A 121 4.99 14.33 8.31
N GLY A 122 4.27 13.28 7.86
CA GLY A 122 3.27 13.35 6.80
C GLY A 122 3.87 13.33 5.40
N GLU A 123 5.13 12.89 5.25
CA GLU A 123 5.76 12.77 3.94
C GLU A 123 5.48 11.40 3.33
N ILE A 124 5.11 11.37 2.06
CA ILE A 124 5.06 10.11 1.30
C ILE A 124 6.50 9.67 1.08
N VAL A 125 6.89 8.57 1.73
CA VAL A 125 8.26 8.05 1.70
C VAL A 125 8.42 6.87 0.75
N ALA A 126 7.35 6.11 0.53
CA ALA A 126 7.30 5.02 -0.44
C ALA A 126 5.89 4.87 -1.02
N ASN A 127 5.81 4.32 -2.21
CA ASN A 127 4.56 3.88 -2.85
C ASN A 127 4.89 2.70 -3.75
N ARG A 128 4.19 1.59 -3.54
CA ARG A 128 4.34 0.38 -4.35
C ARG A 128 3.02 -0.05 -4.94
N ARG A 129 3.07 -0.69 -6.10
CA ARG A 129 1.95 -1.38 -6.74
C ARG A 129 2.10 -2.90 -6.56
N LYS A 130 1.00 -3.60 -6.38
CA LYS A 130 0.97 -5.06 -6.41
C LYS A 130 1.60 -5.55 -7.72
N LEU A 131 2.59 -6.43 -7.62
CA LEU A 131 3.36 -6.87 -8.79
C LEU A 131 2.45 -7.53 -9.84
N LYS A 132 1.56 -8.40 -9.38
CA LYS A 132 0.58 -9.10 -10.22
C LYS A 132 -0.78 -9.12 -9.56
N PRO A 133 -1.79 -8.43 -10.11
CA PRO A 133 -3.15 -8.55 -9.65
C PRO A 133 -3.64 -10.00 -9.75
N THR A 134 -4.41 -10.44 -8.74
CA THR A 134 -4.85 -11.83 -8.58
C THR A 134 -6.16 -12.07 -9.32
N HIS A 135 -6.20 -13.13 -10.15
CA HIS A 135 -7.42 -13.63 -10.82
C HIS A 135 -8.26 -12.49 -11.43
N VAL A 136 -9.47 -12.23 -10.92
CA VAL A 136 -10.39 -11.21 -11.45
C VAL A 136 -9.88 -9.77 -11.28
N GLU A 137 -8.97 -9.51 -10.35
CA GLU A 137 -8.35 -8.19 -10.17
C GLU A 137 -7.70 -7.70 -11.47
N ARG A 138 -7.24 -8.61 -12.35
CA ARG A 138 -6.66 -8.29 -13.66
C ARG A 138 -7.62 -7.61 -14.63
N THR A 139 -8.91 -7.68 -14.38
CA THR A 139 -9.92 -6.96 -15.18
C THR A 139 -10.06 -5.50 -14.78
N ILE A 140 -9.48 -5.12 -13.64
CA ILE A 140 -9.61 -3.79 -13.02
C ILE A 140 -8.26 -3.07 -12.96
N TYR A 141 -7.18 -3.80 -12.65
CA TYR A 141 -5.89 -3.23 -12.26
C TYR A 141 -4.75 -3.64 -13.20
N GLY A 142 -3.86 -2.68 -13.44
CA GLY A 142 -2.57 -2.91 -14.04
C GLY A 142 -1.56 -3.50 -13.07
N GLU A 143 -0.41 -3.92 -13.60
CA GLU A 143 0.66 -4.61 -12.89
C GLU A 143 1.70 -3.63 -12.33
N GLY A 144 2.34 -4.03 -11.23
CA GLY A 144 3.58 -3.43 -10.74
C GLY A 144 4.80 -3.88 -11.56
N ASN A 145 5.97 -3.47 -11.13
CA ASN A 145 7.24 -3.84 -11.75
C ASN A 145 8.37 -3.95 -10.72
N GLY A 146 9.62 -4.11 -11.15
CA GLY A 146 10.75 -4.29 -10.22
C GLY A 146 10.96 -3.13 -9.24
N THR A 147 10.56 -1.91 -9.57
CA THR A 147 10.66 -0.77 -8.63
C THR A 147 9.68 -0.85 -7.47
N ASP A 148 8.73 -1.78 -7.49
CA ASP A 148 7.72 -1.99 -6.45
C ASP A 148 8.20 -2.93 -5.32
N PHE A 149 9.36 -3.59 -5.49
CA PHE A 149 10.05 -4.24 -4.39
C PHE A 149 10.91 -3.22 -3.65
N LEU A 150 10.39 -2.75 -2.53
CA LEU A 150 11.04 -1.69 -1.75
C LEU A 150 10.76 -1.85 -0.26
N THR A 151 11.68 -1.32 0.52
CA THR A 151 11.53 -1.06 1.96
C THR A 151 11.89 0.39 2.23
N HIS A 152 11.43 0.93 3.36
CA HIS A 152 11.79 2.28 3.80
C HIS A 152 12.26 2.26 5.25
N ASP A 153 13.33 3.03 5.54
CA ASP A 153 13.85 3.20 6.90
C ASP A 153 13.05 4.30 7.60
N PHE A 154 12.20 3.91 8.55
CA PHE A 154 11.55 4.80 9.50
C PHE A 154 12.44 4.99 10.73
N ALA A 155 12.10 5.97 11.58
CA ALA A 155 12.85 6.24 12.79
C ALA A 155 12.97 5.02 13.74
N PHE A 156 12.01 4.12 13.68
CA PHE A 156 11.90 2.93 14.52
C PHE A 156 12.37 1.63 13.84
N GLY A 157 12.61 1.61 12.54
CA GLY A 157 13.04 0.40 11.83
C GLY A 157 12.68 0.40 10.36
N ARG A 158 13.09 -0.65 9.64
CA ARG A 158 12.85 -0.83 8.21
C ARG A 158 11.54 -1.55 7.96
N VAL A 159 10.64 -0.90 7.24
CA VAL A 159 9.29 -1.38 6.94
C VAL A 159 9.14 -1.64 5.44
N GLY A 160 8.55 -2.76 5.10
CA GLY A 160 8.10 -3.10 3.76
C GLY A 160 6.65 -3.60 3.76
N GLY A 161 6.19 -4.10 2.63
CA GLY A 161 4.84 -4.66 2.56
C GLY A 161 4.55 -5.35 1.24
N LEU A 162 3.59 -6.27 1.30
CA LEU A 162 2.99 -6.96 0.17
C LEU A 162 1.47 -7.00 0.32
N ASN A 163 0.78 -7.22 -0.80
CA ASN A 163 -0.66 -7.32 -0.86
C ASN A 163 -1.10 -8.77 -1.08
N CYS A 164 -1.97 -9.29 -0.21
CA CYS A 164 -2.77 -10.49 -0.43
C CYS A 164 -1.93 -11.69 -0.95
N TRP A 165 -2.27 -12.22 -2.10
CA TRP A 165 -1.64 -13.40 -2.69
C TRP A 165 -0.20 -13.20 -3.22
N GLU A 166 0.37 -12.00 -3.11
CA GLU A 166 1.82 -11.87 -3.25
C GLU A 166 2.57 -12.72 -2.22
N HIS A 167 1.92 -13.02 -1.07
CA HIS A 167 2.44 -13.92 -0.04
C HIS A 167 2.51 -15.40 -0.46
N PHE A 168 1.77 -15.81 -1.50
CA PHE A 168 1.90 -17.15 -2.10
C PHE A 168 3.07 -17.27 -3.06
N GLN A 169 3.71 -16.15 -3.44
CA GLN A 169 4.83 -16.15 -4.38
C GLN A 169 6.18 -16.22 -3.64
N PRO A 170 6.88 -17.39 -3.63
CA PRO A 170 8.10 -17.55 -2.86
C PRO A 170 9.21 -16.57 -3.23
N LEU A 171 9.37 -16.26 -4.54
CA LEU A 171 10.40 -15.34 -5.01
C LEU A 171 10.13 -13.90 -4.58
N SER A 172 8.87 -13.47 -4.54
CA SER A 172 8.48 -12.15 -4.02
C SER A 172 8.83 -12.02 -2.53
N LYS A 173 8.53 -13.06 -1.75
CA LYS A 173 8.90 -13.10 -0.32
C LYS A 173 10.41 -13.03 -0.14
N PHE A 174 11.15 -13.89 -0.86
CA PHE A 174 12.62 -13.92 -0.78
C PHE A 174 13.24 -12.57 -1.16
N MET A 175 12.68 -11.90 -2.20
CA MET A 175 13.13 -10.56 -2.59
C MET A 175 12.95 -9.57 -1.44
N MET A 176 11.79 -9.54 -0.76
CA MET A 176 11.54 -8.66 0.37
C MET A 176 12.48 -8.96 1.54
N TYR A 177 12.71 -10.24 1.87
CA TYR A 177 13.69 -10.63 2.91
C TYR A 177 15.10 -10.11 2.60
N SER A 178 15.51 -10.15 1.31
CA SER A 178 16.82 -9.68 0.87
C SER A 178 17.02 -8.17 1.00
N LEU A 179 15.91 -7.39 1.08
CA LEU A 179 15.95 -5.95 1.33
C LEU A 179 16.14 -5.59 2.81
N GLY A 180 16.28 -6.61 3.68
CA GLY A 180 16.53 -6.42 5.11
C GLY A 180 15.33 -5.85 5.87
N GLU A 181 14.13 -6.23 5.46
CA GLU A 181 12.88 -5.86 6.11
C GLU A 181 12.86 -6.33 7.57
N GLN A 182 12.39 -5.46 8.48
CA GLN A 182 12.26 -5.75 9.91
C GLN A 182 10.79 -5.87 10.32
N VAL A 183 9.94 -5.05 9.69
CA VAL A 183 8.48 -5.08 9.89
C VAL A 183 7.82 -5.15 8.51
N HIS A 184 6.99 -6.15 8.34
CA HIS A 184 6.24 -6.39 7.12
C HIS A 184 4.77 -6.02 7.30
N VAL A 185 4.23 -5.24 6.38
CA VAL A 185 2.79 -4.95 6.32
C VAL A 185 2.13 -5.87 5.29
N ALA A 186 1.42 -6.86 5.80
CA ALA A 186 0.61 -7.78 5.00
C ALA A 186 -0.81 -7.22 4.87
N SER A 187 -1.08 -6.49 3.80
CA SER A 187 -2.41 -5.94 3.53
C SER A 187 -3.27 -6.94 2.78
N TRP A 188 -4.44 -7.26 3.36
CA TRP A 188 -5.39 -8.21 2.80
C TRP A 188 -6.77 -7.58 2.61
N PRO A 189 -7.59 -8.05 1.64
CA PRO A 189 -9.04 -7.84 1.69
C PRO A 189 -9.63 -8.64 2.85
N ALA A 190 -10.93 -8.75 2.96
CA ALA A 190 -11.51 -9.74 3.86
C ALA A 190 -11.12 -11.15 3.38
N MET A 191 -10.69 -11.98 4.31
CA MET A 191 -10.37 -13.39 4.05
C MET A 191 -11.65 -14.26 4.06
N SER A 192 -12.77 -13.69 3.60
CA SER A 192 -14.02 -14.40 3.46
C SER A 192 -13.99 -15.28 2.20
N PRO A 193 -14.51 -16.49 2.26
CA PRO A 193 -14.50 -17.38 1.13
C PRO A 193 -15.52 -16.92 0.07
N LEU A 194 -15.04 -16.13 -0.89
CA LEU A 194 -15.79 -15.76 -2.12
C LEU A 194 -16.20 -16.97 -2.97
N GLN A 195 -15.66 -18.13 -2.69
CA GLN A 195 -15.97 -19.42 -3.27
C GLN A 195 -15.77 -20.45 -2.16
N PRO A 196 -16.80 -20.81 -1.39
CA PRO A 196 -16.69 -21.66 -0.20
C PRO A 196 -15.99 -23.00 -0.45
N ASP A 197 -16.12 -23.53 -1.68
CA ASP A 197 -15.53 -24.81 -2.08
C ASP A 197 -14.07 -24.70 -2.55
N VAL A 198 -13.50 -23.48 -2.55
CA VAL A 198 -12.11 -23.23 -2.97
C VAL A 198 -11.24 -22.95 -1.74
N PHE A 199 -10.58 -24.01 -1.24
CA PHE A 199 -9.75 -23.93 -0.03
C PHE A 199 -8.72 -22.80 -0.04
N GLN A 200 -8.11 -22.48 -1.20
CA GLN A 200 -7.13 -21.39 -1.33
C GLN A 200 -7.70 -20.00 -1.00
N LEU A 201 -9.03 -19.83 -1.02
CA LEU A 201 -9.70 -18.59 -0.63
C LEU A 201 -10.09 -18.57 0.85
N SER A 202 -9.89 -19.68 1.57
CA SER A 202 -10.21 -19.77 3.00
C SER A 202 -9.30 -18.91 3.86
N ILE A 203 -9.79 -18.58 5.05
CA ILE A 203 -8.99 -17.94 6.11
C ILE A 203 -7.76 -18.80 6.42
N GLU A 204 -7.92 -20.12 6.53
CA GLU A 204 -6.83 -21.04 6.89
C GLU A 204 -5.67 -20.96 5.90
N ALA A 205 -5.95 -21.01 4.58
CA ALA A 205 -4.90 -20.91 3.57
C ALA A 205 -4.20 -19.55 3.59
N ASN A 206 -4.96 -18.45 3.66
CA ASN A 206 -4.42 -17.10 3.64
C ASN A 206 -3.66 -16.74 4.94
N ALA A 207 -4.18 -17.19 6.09
CA ALA A 207 -3.52 -17.05 7.39
C ALA A 207 -2.20 -17.82 7.45
N THR A 208 -2.17 -19.05 6.88
CA THR A 208 -0.98 -19.89 6.82
C THR A 208 0.17 -19.19 6.11
N VAL A 209 -0.04 -18.65 4.91
CA VAL A 209 1.02 -17.98 4.15
C VAL A 209 1.45 -16.66 4.78
N THR A 210 0.53 -15.96 5.46
CA THR A 210 0.84 -14.73 6.19
C THR A 210 1.72 -15.02 7.41
N ARG A 211 1.40 -16.04 8.19
CA ARG A 211 2.21 -16.48 9.33
C ARG A 211 3.54 -17.06 8.88
N SER A 212 3.54 -17.84 7.79
CA SER A 212 4.74 -18.39 7.17
C SER A 212 5.73 -17.30 6.77
N TYR A 213 5.22 -16.13 6.31
CA TYR A 213 6.08 -14.97 5.99
C TYR A 213 6.93 -14.54 7.19
N ALA A 214 6.33 -14.46 8.38
CA ALA A 214 7.04 -14.08 9.60
C ALA A 214 8.14 -15.10 9.95
N ILE A 215 7.82 -16.40 9.88
CA ILE A 215 8.74 -17.49 10.21
C ILE A 215 9.88 -17.59 9.20
N GLU A 216 9.57 -17.56 7.90
CA GLU A 216 10.55 -17.68 6.82
C GLU A 216 11.48 -16.46 6.74
N GLY A 217 10.93 -15.24 6.88
CA GLY A 217 11.66 -13.98 6.78
C GLY A 217 12.30 -13.52 8.09
N GLN A 218 11.92 -14.16 9.22
CA GLN A 218 12.29 -13.73 10.57
C GLN A 218 12.07 -12.24 10.80
N THR A 219 10.87 -11.79 10.46
CA THR A 219 10.42 -10.40 10.52
C THR A 219 9.09 -10.30 11.24
N PHE A 220 8.80 -9.16 11.87
CA PHE A 220 7.46 -8.89 12.40
C PHE A 220 6.47 -8.74 11.24
N VAL A 221 5.25 -9.24 11.40
CA VAL A 221 4.19 -9.10 10.38
C VAL A 221 2.96 -8.43 10.99
N LEU A 222 2.56 -7.30 10.42
CA LEU A 222 1.31 -6.61 10.69
C LEU A 222 0.30 -7.03 9.60
N CYS A 223 -0.54 -8.00 9.91
CA CYS A 223 -1.60 -8.46 9.01
C CYS A 223 -2.85 -7.60 9.24
N SER A 224 -3.24 -6.80 8.26
CA SER A 224 -4.47 -6.01 8.27
C SER A 224 -5.48 -6.58 7.28
N THR A 225 -6.76 -6.60 7.66
CA THR A 225 -7.84 -7.18 6.84
C THR A 225 -9.05 -6.27 6.80
N GLN A 226 -9.75 -6.30 5.66
CA GLN A 226 -11.12 -5.77 5.63
C GLN A 226 -12.09 -6.71 6.35
N VAL A 227 -13.28 -6.20 6.61
CA VAL A 227 -14.45 -6.95 7.06
C VAL A 227 -15.56 -6.77 6.04
N ILE A 228 -16.31 -7.80 5.75
CA ILE A 228 -17.54 -7.73 4.96
C ILE A 228 -18.69 -7.59 5.93
N GLY A 229 -19.21 -6.38 6.04
CA GLY A 229 -20.39 -6.07 6.83
C GLY A 229 -21.68 -6.04 5.99
N PRO A 230 -22.81 -5.71 6.60
CA PRO A 230 -24.09 -5.54 5.89
C PRO A 230 -24.01 -4.54 4.74
N SER A 231 -23.21 -3.48 4.89
CA SER A 231 -23.10 -2.43 3.87
C SER A 231 -22.43 -2.90 2.58
N ALA A 232 -21.50 -3.87 2.66
CA ALA A 232 -20.93 -4.53 1.49
C ALA A 232 -22.01 -5.32 0.72
N ILE A 233 -22.83 -6.08 1.43
CA ILE A 233 -23.90 -6.88 0.85
C ILE A 233 -24.93 -5.99 0.15
N GLU A 234 -25.34 -4.90 0.79
CA GLU A 234 -26.27 -3.91 0.21
C GLU A 234 -25.68 -3.22 -1.02
N THR A 235 -24.38 -2.96 -1.02
CA THR A 235 -23.69 -2.27 -2.12
C THR A 235 -23.50 -3.17 -3.33
N PHE A 236 -23.16 -4.46 -3.12
CA PHE A 236 -22.70 -5.33 -4.20
C PHE A 236 -23.67 -6.45 -4.59
N CYS A 237 -24.60 -6.86 -3.73
CA CYS A 237 -25.43 -8.03 -3.99
C CYS A 237 -26.83 -7.65 -4.47
N LEU A 238 -27.18 -8.01 -5.69
CA LEU A 238 -28.51 -7.79 -6.28
C LEU A 238 -29.49 -8.96 -6.02
N ASN A 239 -28.97 -10.14 -5.68
CA ASN A 239 -29.76 -11.36 -5.51
C ASN A 239 -29.11 -12.31 -4.48
N ASP A 240 -29.82 -13.41 -4.16
CA ASP A 240 -29.38 -14.34 -3.13
C ASP A 240 -28.17 -15.19 -3.55
N GLU A 241 -27.98 -15.42 -4.85
CA GLU A 241 -26.80 -16.11 -5.37
C GLU A 241 -25.52 -15.29 -5.07
N GLN A 242 -25.56 -13.96 -5.35
CA GLN A 242 -24.46 -13.08 -5.02
C GLN A 242 -24.22 -12.95 -3.51
N ARG A 243 -25.30 -12.93 -2.69
CA ARG A 243 -25.18 -12.96 -1.23
C ARG A 243 -24.50 -14.22 -0.71
N ALA A 244 -24.77 -15.36 -1.32
CA ALA A 244 -24.12 -16.62 -0.97
C ALA A 244 -22.61 -16.62 -1.31
N LEU A 245 -22.21 -15.88 -2.34
CA LEU A 245 -20.80 -15.73 -2.73
C LEU A 245 -20.03 -14.67 -1.92
N LEU A 246 -20.73 -13.79 -1.19
CA LEU A 246 -20.13 -12.73 -0.38
C LEU A 246 -20.63 -12.81 1.07
N PRO A 247 -20.25 -13.83 1.83
CA PRO A 247 -20.66 -13.96 3.23
C PRO A 247 -20.04 -12.87 4.10
N GLN A 248 -20.75 -12.47 5.15
CA GLN A 248 -20.27 -11.50 6.14
C GLN A 248 -19.09 -12.05 6.94
N GLY A 249 -18.26 -11.16 7.49
CA GLY A 249 -17.08 -11.49 8.27
C GLY A 249 -15.79 -11.40 7.48
N GLY A 250 -14.91 -12.39 7.63
CA GLY A 250 -13.62 -12.47 6.94
C GLY A 250 -12.53 -11.58 7.52
N GLY A 251 -12.76 -10.97 8.69
CA GLY A 251 -11.73 -10.26 9.45
C GLY A 251 -10.72 -11.25 10.05
N TRP A 252 -9.44 -11.03 9.78
CA TRP A 252 -8.35 -11.88 10.29
C TRP A 252 -7.09 -11.05 10.56
N ALA A 253 -7.26 -9.86 11.14
CA ALA A 253 -6.08 -9.08 11.52
C ALA A 253 -5.27 -9.80 12.60
N ARG A 254 -3.93 -9.79 12.46
CA ARG A 254 -2.97 -10.43 13.37
C ARG A 254 -1.68 -9.62 13.43
N ILE A 255 -0.96 -9.78 14.50
CA ILE A 255 0.43 -9.32 14.61
C ILE A 255 1.28 -10.53 14.98
N TYR A 256 2.24 -10.86 14.11
CA TYR A 256 3.15 -11.98 14.33
C TYR A 256 4.55 -11.48 14.67
N GLY A 257 5.17 -12.16 15.64
CA GLY A 257 6.61 -12.05 15.92
C GLY A 257 7.47 -12.75 14.86
N PRO A 258 8.79 -12.51 14.85
CA PRO A 258 9.71 -13.10 13.87
C PRO A 258 9.85 -14.62 13.98
N ASP A 259 9.33 -15.23 15.04
CA ASP A 259 9.19 -16.67 15.25
C ASP A 259 7.82 -17.22 14.83
N GLY A 260 6.92 -16.35 14.36
CA GLY A 260 5.54 -16.67 13.98
C GLY A 260 4.54 -16.73 15.15
N SER A 261 4.96 -16.38 16.38
CA SER A 261 4.03 -16.26 17.52
C SER A 261 3.04 -15.11 17.32
N GLU A 262 1.80 -15.28 17.80
CA GLU A 262 0.81 -14.20 17.82
C GLU A 262 1.08 -13.26 19.00
N LEU A 263 1.24 -11.98 18.72
CA LEU A 263 1.59 -10.97 19.73
C LEU A 263 0.37 -10.19 20.26
N ALA A 264 -0.81 -10.34 19.65
CA ALA A 264 -2.02 -9.67 20.05
C ALA A 264 -3.20 -10.63 20.08
N LYS A 265 -4.17 -10.37 20.99
CA LYS A 265 -5.42 -11.14 21.02
C LYS A 265 -6.25 -10.81 19.78
N PRO A 266 -6.67 -11.81 18.99
CA PRO A 266 -7.49 -11.61 17.81
C PRO A 266 -8.86 -10.96 18.11
N LEU A 267 -9.39 -10.22 17.13
CA LEU A 267 -10.79 -9.81 17.08
C LEU A 267 -11.66 -10.94 16.52
N ALA A 268 -12.97 -10.88 16.74
CA ALA A 268 -13.93 -11.71 16.02
C ALA A 268 -13.92 -11.38 14.51
N GLU A 269 -14.25 -12.34 13.65
CA GLU A 269 -14.16 -12.19 12.19
C GLU A 269 -15.09 -11.11 11.62
N ASP A 270 -16.17 -10.81 12.32
CA ASP A 270 -17.17 -9.80 11.97
C ASP A 270 -17.01 -8.47 12.72
N ALA A 271 -16.04 -8.38 13.64
CA ALA A 271 -15.80 -7.19 14.42
C ALA A 271 -14.84 -6.21 13.73
N GLU A 272 -15.08 -4.92 13.90
CA GLU A 272 -14.11 -3.88 13.57
C GLU A 272 -13.26 -3.52 14.78
N GLY A 273 -12.01 -3.14 14.57
CA GLY A 273 -11.12 -2.69 15.62
C GLY A 273 -9.65 -2.58 15.19
N ILE A 274 -8.80 -2.33 16.17
CA ILE A 274 -7.37 -2.18 15.99
C ILE A 274 -6.67 -3.14 16.96
N LEU A 275 -5.73 -3.93 16.43
CA LEU A 275 -4.83 -4.74 17.24
C LEU A 275 -3.54 -3.96 17.51
N TYR A 276 -2.98 -4.15 18.69
CA TYR A 276 -1.74 -3.51 19.12
C TYR A 276 -0.75 -4.53 19.66
N ALA A 277 0.53 -4.36 19.33
CA ALA A 277 1.61 -5.11 19.95
C ALA A 277 2.87 -4.26 20.08
N GLU A 278 3.63 -4.49 21.13
CA GLU A 278 4.99 -3.98 21.24
C GLU A 278 5.90 -4.76 20.30
N ILE A 279 6.63 -4.05 19.46
CA ILE A 279 7.64 -4.58 18.56
C ILE A 279 9.00 -4.34 19.20
N ASP A 280 9.76 -5.43 19.41
CA ASP A 280 11.12 -5.40 19.91
C ASP A 280 12.07 -6.00 18.86
N LEU A 281 12.75 -5.13 18.11
CA LEU A 281 13.58 -5.53 16.98
C LEU A 281 14.75 -6.46 17.37
N GLU A 282 15.12 -6.55 18.65
CA GLU A 282 16.12 -7.51 19.10
C GLU A 282 15.68 -8.98 18.89
N GLN A 283 14.37 -9.26 18.90
CA GLN A 283 13.83 -10.58 18.66
C GLN A 283 14.19 -11.12 17.25
N ILE A 284 14.39 -10.21 16.29
CA ILE A 284 14.84 -10.57 14.93
C ILE A 284 16.23 -11.25 14.97
N LEU A 285 17.12 -10.75 15.82
CA LEU A 285 18.46 -11.33 15.96
C LEU A 285 18.40 -12.76 16.47
N LEU A 286 17.52 -13.02 17.44
CA LEU A 286 17.32 -14.36 17.99
C LEU A 286 16.73 -15.32 16.96
N ALA A 287 15.71 -14.86 16.20
CA ALA A 287 15.11 -15.66 15.16
C ALA A 287 16.12 -15.97 14.03
N LYS A 288 16.88 -14.97 13.57
CA LYS A 288 17.90 -15.12 12.52
C LYS A 288 19.07 -15.97 12.95
N ALA A 289 19.37 -16.09 14.24
CA ALA A 289 20.42 -16.98 14.72
C ALA A 289 20.15 -18.46 14.39
N GLY A 290 18.88 -18.85 14.24
CA GLY A 290 18.47 -20.21 13.84
C GLY A 290 18.66 -20.46 12.35
N ALA A 291 18.11 -19.61 11.49
CA ALA A 291 18.09 -19.80 10.05
C ALA A 291 17.82 -18.49 9.30
N ASP A 292 18.83 -17.69 9.01
CA ASP A 292 18.68 -16.49 8.18
C ASP A 292 18.69 -16.87 6.68
N PRO A 293 17.55 -16.85 5.99
CA PRO A 293 17.41 -17.37 4.62
C PRO A 293 18.17 -16.54 3.58
N VAL A 294 18.47 -15.29 3.88
CA VAL A 294 19.21 -14.36 3.00
C VAL A 294 20.63 -14.07 3.51
N GLY A 295 20.98 -14.61 4.67
CA GLY A 295 22.28 -14.47 5.32
C GLY A 295 23.01 -15.80 5.42
N HIS A 296 23.37 -16.21 6.66
CA HIS A 296 24.25 -17.36 6.90
C HIS A 296 23.63 -18.73 6.57
N TYR A 297 22.30 -18.81 6.35
CA TYR A 297 21.63 -20.04 5.91
C TYR A 297 21.44 -20.11 4.40
N SER A 298 21.78 -19.06 3.65
CA SER A 298 21.71 -19.03 2.19
C SER A 298 22.91 -19.75 1.54
N ARG A 299 22.71 -20.25 0.33
CA ARG A 299 23.75 -20.88 -0.50
C ARG A 299 23.74 -20.25 -1.90
N PRO A 300 24.20 -18.97 -2.03
CA PRO A 300 24.15 -18.23 -3.29
C PRO A 300 25.04 -18.82 -4.38
N ASP A 301 25.98 -19.68 -4.00
CA ASP A 301 26.79 -20.51 -4.91
C ASP A 301 25.98 -21.62 -5.59
N VAL A 302 24.82 -22.00 -5.02
CA VAL A 302 23.94 -23.07 -5.53
C VAL A 302 22.62 -22.50 -6.07
N LEU A 303 22.02 -21.58 -5.32
CA LEU A 303 20.72 -20.97 -5.64
C LEU A 303 20.81 -19.45 -5.52
N SER A 304 20.44 -18.74 -6.59
CA SER A 304 20.39 -17.28 -6.61
C SER A 304 19.15 -16.78 -7.36
N VAL A 305 18.66 -15.61 -6.97
CA VAL A 305 17.55 -14.94 -7.63
C VAL A 305 18.10 -13.81 -8.50
N GLN A 306 17.68 -13.77 -9.76
CA GLN A 306 17.92 -12.62 -10.64
C GLN A 306 16.76 -11.63 -10.49
N PHE A 307 17.09 -10.37 -10.26
CA PHE A 307 16.14 -9.30 -10.05
C PHE A 307 16.35 -8.19 -11.07
N ASP A 308 15.25 -7.76 -11.73
CA ASP A 308 15.24 -6.62 -12.64
C ASP A 308 14.58 -5.42 -11.95
N PRO A 309 15.34 -4.43 -11.46
CA PRO A 309 14.82 -3.26 -10.77
C PRO A 309 14.26 -2.19 -11.71
N ARG A 310 14.25 -2.42 -13.02
CA ARG A 310 13.84 -1.39 -13.98
C ARG A 310 12.35 -1.14 -13.96
N ASN A 311 11.99 0.12 -14.22
CA ASN A 311 10.61 0.49 -14.48
C ASN A 311 10.27 0.15 -15.94
N HIS A 312 9.49 -0.89 -16.15
CA HIS A 312 9.01 -1.31 -17.46
C HIS A 312 7.86 -0.42 -17.92
N THR A 313 8.17 0.52 -18.80
CA THR A 313 7.18 1.40 -19.46
C THR A 313 6.97 0.98 -20.90
N PRO A 314 5.77 1.17 -21.49
CA PRO A 314 5.53 0.86 -22.90
C PRO A 314 6.30 1.76 -23.86
N VAL A 315 6.86 2.87 -23.36
CA VAL A 315 7.65 3.83 -24.15
C VAL A 315 9.02 3.98 -23.51
N HIS A 316 10.04 3.57 -24.28
CA HIS A 316 11.43 3.79 -23.92
C HIS A 316 11.96 5.02 -24.66
N ARG A 317 12.54 5.96 -23.95
CA ARG A 317 13.21 7.10 -24.55
C ARG A 317 14.64 6.70 -24.94
N ILE A 318 15.03 7.09 -26.14
CA ILE A 318 16.40 6.96 -26.59
C ILE A 318 17.04 8.34 -26.45
N GLY A 319 18.13 8.43 -25.71
CA GLY A 319 18.92 9.64 -25.56
C GLY A 319 19.60 10.05 -26.85
N ILE A 320 20.11 11.27 -26.94
CA ILE A 320 20.86 11.80 -28.10
C ILE A 320 22.09 10.91 -28.41
N ASP A 321 22.61 10.25 -27.38
CA ASP A 321 23.73 9.31 -27.48
C ASP A 321 23.34 7.91 -28.01
N GLY A 322 22.06 7.71 -28.37
CA GLY A 322 21.51 6.45 -28.87
C GLY A 322 21.28 5.40 -27.81
N ARG A 323 21.42 5.71 -26.49
CA ARG A 323 21.19 4.78 -25.40
C ARG A 323 19.75 4.83 -24.89
N LEU A 324 19.25 3.67 -24.46
CA LEU A 324 17.97 3.60 -23.77
C LEU A 324 18.08 4.28 -22.40
N ASP A 325 17.11 5.15 -22.10
CA ASP A 325 16.96 5.71 -20.75
C ASP A 325 16.36 4.62 -19.85
N VAL A 326 17.21 4.05 -18.99
CA VAL A 326 16.81 3.01 -18.03
C VAL A 326 16.43 3.68 -16.71
N ASN A 327 15.15 3.72 -16.45
CA ASN A 327 14.62 4.28 -15.21
C ASN A 327 14.51 3.20 -14.13
N THR A 328 15.29 3.35 -13.05
CA THR A 328 15.25 2.49 -11.85
C THR A 328 14.70 3.24 -10.62
N ARG A 329 14.25 4.48 -10.79
CA ARG A 329 13.74 5.30 -9.70
C ARG A 329 12.40 4.77 -9.21
N SER A 330 12.20 4.83 -7.91
CA SER A 330 10.91 4.56 -7.28
C SER A 330 9.82 5.53 -7.77
N ARG A 331 8.56 5.15 -7.57
CA ARG A 331 7.42 6.00 -7.93
C ARG A 331 7.44 7.34 -7.19
N VAL A 332 7.84 7.33 -5.92
CA VAL A 332 7.93 8.55 -5.10
C VAL A 332 9.04 9.47 -5.60
N GLU A 333 10.19 8.93 -6.00
CA GLU A 333 11.25 9.74 -6.61
C GLU A 333 10.79 10.38 -7.93
N ASN A 334 10.14 9.60 -8.81
CA ASN A 334 9.58 10.12 -10.05
C ASN A 334 8.48 11.15 -9.81
N PHE A 335 7.63 10.96 -8.79
CA PHE A 335 6.61 11.91 -8.37
C PHE A 335 7.23 13.23 -7.88
N ARG A 336 8.23 13.18 -7.00
CA ARG A 336 8.95 14.36 -6.51
C ARG A 336 9.63 15.14 -7.62
N LEU A 337 10.26 14.45 -8.57
CA LEU A 337 10.86 15.09 -9.74
C LEU A 337 9.81 15.79 -10.61
N ARG A 338 8.64 15.17 -10.83
CA ARG A 338 7.54 15.82 -11.58
C ARG A 338 7.02 17.06 -10.85
N GLN A 339 6.85 17.00 -9.53
CA GLN A 339 6.42 18.15 -8.72
C GLN A 339 7.45 19.30 -8.79
N ALA A 340 8.74 19.01 -8.62
CA ALA A 340 9.78 20.01 -8.73
C ALA A 340 9.79 20.69 -10.10
N ALA A 341 9.74 19.92 -11.18
CA ALA A 341 9.69 20.45 -12.53
C ALA A 341 8.44 21.31 -12.80
N GLU A 342 7.30 20.97 -12.23
CA GLU A 342 6.07 21.77 -12.37
C GLU A 342 6.16 23.07 -11.56
N GLN A 343 6.73 23.05 -10.35
CA GLN A 343 6.99 24.24 -9.57
C GLN A 343 7.94 25.22 -10.28
N GLU A 344 9.00 24.70 -10.91
CA GLU A 344 9.94 25.51 -11.71
C GLU A 344 9.24 26.15 -12.91
N ARG A 345 8.38 25.40 -13.64
CA ARG A 345 7.58 25.92 -14.76
C ARG A 345 6.64 27.03 -14.29
N GLN A 346 5.97 26.83 -13.15
CA GLN A 346 5.05 27.84 -12.59
C GLN A 346 5.80 29.08 -12.15
N ALA A 347 6.96 28.93 -11.51
CA ALA A 347 7.84 30.05 -11.12
C ALA A 347 8.31 30.83 -12.36
N SER A 348 8.75 30.13 -13.41
CA SER A 348 9.17 30.73 -14.69
C SER A 348 8.03 31.50 -15.38
N LYS A 349 6.82 30.93 -15.40
CA LYS A 349 5.63 31.60 -15.94
C LYS A 349 5.31 32.88 -15.16
N ARG A 350 5.33 32.82 -13.80
CA ARG A 350 5.08 34.01 -12.96
C ARG A 350 6.12 35.09 -13.17
N LEU A 351 7.40 34.72 -13.34
CA LEU A 351 8.46 35.66 -13.63
C LEU A 351 8.28 36.31 -15.00
N GLY A 352 7.96 35.51 -16.02
CA GLY A 352 7.68 36.01 -17.38
C GLY A 352 6.49 36.98 -17.40
N THR A 353 5.40 36.66 -16.67
CA THR A 353 4.23 37.56 -16.55
C THR A 353 4.61 38.88 -15.88
N LYS A 354 5.37 38.84 -14.77
CA LYS A 354 5.83 40.05 -14.08
C LYS A 354 6.73 40.92 -14.96
N LEU A 355 7.65 40.31 -15.70
CA LEU A 355 8.53 41.06 -16.63
C LEU A 355 7.71 41.68 -17.77
N PHE A 356 6.69 41.00 -18.30
CA PHE A 356 5.80 41.53 -19.31
C PHE A 356 4.95 42.71 -18.78
N GLU A 357 4.38 42.58 -17.57
CA GLU A 357 3.63 43.67 -16.93
C GLU A 357 4.53 44.90 -16.68
N GLN A 358 5.77 44.68 -16.23
CA GLN A 358 6.75 45.77 -16.06
C GLN A 358 7.10 46.44 -17.37
N SER A 359 7.22 45.71 -18.47
CA SER A 359 7.49 46.31 -19.79
C SER A 359 6.34 47.17 -20.30
N LEU A 360 5.07 46.74 -20.03
CA LEU A 360 3.89 47.52 -20.37
C LEU A 360 3.79 48.86 -19.57
N LEU A 361 4.23 48.84 -18.33
CA LEU A 361 4.25 50.05 -17.46
C LEU A 361 5.42 51.00 -17.80
N ALA A 362 6.45 50.53 -18.46
CA ALA A 362 7.60 51.31 -18.88
C ALA A 362 7.42 52.07 -20.22
N GLU A 363 6.36 51.81 -20.97
CA GLU A 363 6.01 52.59 -22.16
C GLU A 363 5.27 53.89 -21.71
N GLU A 364 6.00 54.91 -21.24
CA GLU A 364 5.46 56.24 -21.07
C GLU A 364 5.06 56.84 -22.44
N PRO A 365 3.92 57.51 -22.51
CA PRO A 365 3.52 58.16 -23.76
C PRO A 365 4.56 59.28 -24.12
N VAL A 366 5.15 59.19 -25.29
CA VAL A 366 5.96 60.26 -25.83
C VAL A 366 5.11 61.53 -25.92
N PRO A 367 5.49 62.65 -25.25
CA PRO A 367 4.74 63.88 -25.34
C PRO A 367 4.72 64.37 -26.76
N ALA A 368 3.52 64.56 -27.33
CA ALA A 368 3.32 65.19 -28.64
C ALA A 368 3.91 66.61 -28.62
N LYS A 369 4.79 66.86 -29.56
CA LYS A 369 5.29 68.22 -29.83
C LYS A 369 4.31 68.98 -30.68
#